data_871b670f2482cab5453889bcdf09eadb
#
_entry.id   871b670f2482cab5453889bcdf09eadb
#
_cell.length_a   1.000
_cell.length_b   1.000
_cell.length_c   1.000
_cell.angle_alpha   90.00
_cell.angle_beta   90.00
_cell.angle_gamma   90.00
#
_symmetry.space_group_name_H-M   'P 1'
#
loop_
_entity.id
_entity.type
_entity.pdbx_description
1 polymer ?
#
loop_
_entity_poly.entity_id
_entity_poly.type
_entity_poly.pdbx_seq_one_letter_code
_entity_poly.pdbx_strand_id
1 'polypeptide(L)'
;MRIRELKLIRYGKFTDRTLALPPCARDIHLIVGPNEAGKSTVRTAIGDWLYGIPARTPLAFLHPMPDLRVGGTLERSASGDAPGQQMAFDRTKGNKNTLRTPDDATLPEGALQPWLGSLQAQAFNRMYALDHTTLVEGGAGILSASDDIGRMLFQSAAGIEHLGE
;
A
#
# COMPACT_ATOMS: atom_id res chain seq x y z
N MET A 1 6.42 -5.49 -9.35
CA MET A 1 5.39 -4.43 -9.36
C MET A 1 5.95 -3.20 -8.69
N ARG A 2 5.69 -2.02 -9.23
CA ARG A 2 6.04 -0.74 -8.61
C ARG A 2 4.94 0.30 -8.82
N ILE A 3 4.96 1.36 -8.03
CA ILE A 3 4.08 2.52 -8.18
C ILE A 3 4.78 3.52 -9.10
N ARG A 4 4.13 3.91 -10.18
CA ARG A 4 4.61 4.95 -11.12
C ARG A 4 4.16 6.33 -10.73
N GLU A 5 2.96 6.39 -10.18
CA GLU A 5 2.29 7.63 -9.83
C GLU A 5 1.30 7.36 -8.71
N LEU A 6 1.23 8.26 -7.75
CA LEU A 6 0.18 8.28 -6.72
C LEU A 6 -0.53 9.63 -6.78
N LYS A 7 -1.86 9.60 -6.85
CA LYS A 7 -2.74 10.77 -6.90
C LYS A 7 -3.54 10.88 -5.62
N LEU A 8 -3.34 11.94 -4.89
CA LEU A 8 -4.13 12.30 -3.71
C LEU A 8 -5.21 13.28 -4.17
N ILE A 9 -6.31 12.77 -4.73
CA ILE A 9 -7.34 13.55 -5.39
C ILE A 9 -8.15 14.34 -4.37
N ARG A 10 -8.71 13.64 -3.37
CA ARG A 10 -9.32 14.20 -2.17
C ARG A 10 -8.98 13.28 -1.00
N TYR A 11 -7.90 13.58 -0.30
CA TYR A 11 -7.43 12.67 0.73
C TYR A 11 -6.59 13.39 1.80
N GLY A 12 -7.04 13.33 3.05
CA GLY A 12 -6.40 14.04 4.16
C GLY A 12 -6.38 15.54 3.91
N LYS A 13 -5.18 16.13 3.94
CA LYS A 13 -4.96 17.56 3.66
C LYS A 13 -4.77 17.87 2.16
N PHE A 14 -4.78 16.87 1.30
CA PHE A 14 -4.45 17.02 -0.10
C PHE A 14 -5.70 17.11 -0.98
N THR A 15 -5.64 18.03 -1.95
CA THR A 15 -6.57 18.16 -3.06
C THR A 15 -5.75 18.17 -4.35
N ASP A 16 -6.05 17.27 -5.26
CA ASP A 16 -5.45 17.16 -6.59
C ASP A 16 -3.91 17.22 -6.60
N ARG A 17 -3.29 16.45 -5.68
CA ARG A 17 -1.83 16.31 -5.61
C ARG A 17 -1.36 15.00 -6.23
N THR A 18 -0.41 15.12 -7.14
CA THR A 18 0.22 13.99 -7.83
C THR A 18 1.67 13.86 -7.40
N LEU A 19 2.05 12.65 -7.04
CA LEU A 19 3.42 12.24 -6.77
C LEU A 19 3.87 11.35 -7.93
N ALA A 20 4.73 11.88 -8.79
CA ALA A 20 5.35 11.10 -9.85
C ALA A 20 6.56 10.33 -9.29
N LEU A 21 6.61 9.03 -9.56
CA LEU A 21 7.68 8.12 -9.15
C LEU A 21 8.30 7.51 -10.43
N PRO A 22 9.09 8.29 -11.20
CA PRO A 22 9.66 7.83 -12.47
C PRO A 22 10.65 6.69 -12.25
N PRO A 23 10.83 5.79 -13.23
CA PRO A 23 11.84 4.75 -13.13
C PRO A 23 13.24 5.34 -12.97
N CYS A 24 14.00 4.76 -12.08
CA CYS A 24 15.40 5.12 -11.87
C CYS A 24 16.24 3.85 -11.69
N ALA A 25 17.57 3.99 -11.80
CA ALA A 25 18.50 2.86 -11.82
C ALA A 25 18.40 1.97 -10.56
N ARG A 26 18.10 2.54 -9.40
CA ARG A 26 17.90 1.81 -8.13
C ARG A 26 16.45 1.71 -7.67
N ASP A 27 15.54 2.35 -8.39
CA ASP A 27 14.08 2.40 -8.11
C ASP A 27 13.73 2.78 -6.64
N ILE A 28 14.53 3.68 -6.07
CA ILE A 28 14.35 4.20 -4.71
C ILE A 28 13.90 5.66 -4.81
N HIS A 29 12.77 5.96 -4.17
CA HIS A 29 12.20 7.31 -4.10
C HIS A 29 12.19 7.79 -2.65
N LEU A 30 12.71 8.98 -2.42
CA LEU A 30 12.74 9.61 -1.10
C LEU A 30 11.74 10.75 -1.05
N ILE A 31 10.73 10.63 -0.19
CA ILE A 31 9.73 11.67 0.05
C ILE A 31 10.12 12.42 1.31
N VAL A 32 10.59 13.65 1.15
CA VAL A 32 11.06 14.51 2.25
C VAL A 32 10.14 15.69 2.46
N GLY A 33 10.11 16.20 3.67
CA GLY A 33 9.35 17.39 4.05
C GLY A 33 9.35 17.63 5.56
N PRO A 34 8.99 18.82 6.03
CA PRO A 34 8.90 19.14 7.44
C PRO A 34 7.86 18.29 8.17
N ASN A 35 7.79 18.43 9.48
CA ASN A 35 6.68 17.83 10.23
C ASN A 35 5.35 18.38 9.70
N GLU A 36 4.31 17.56 9.76
CA GLU A 36 2.96 17.88 9.23
C GLU A 36 2.88 18.11 7.71
N ALA A 37 3.97 17.91 6.94
CA ALA A 37 3.92 17.98 5.49
C ALA A 37 2.97 16.96 4.84
N GLY A 38 2.60 15.91 5.57
CA GLY A 38 1.69 14.86 5.08
C GLY A 38 2.40 13.58 4.65
N LYS A 39 3.65 13.36 5.06
CA LYS A 39 4.41 12.12 4.74
C LYS A 39 3.67 10.86 5.18
N SER A 40 3.14 10.84 6.41
CA SER A 40 2.34 9.71 6.91
C SER A 40 1.03 9.55 6.15
N THR A 41 0.41 10.66 5.72
CA THR A 41 -0.79 10.63 4.87
C THR A 41 -0.51 9.96 3.54
N VAL A 42 0.63 10.24 2.90
CA VAL A 42 1.06 9.60 1.65
C VAL A 42 1.24 8.09 1.86
N ARG A 43 1.92 7.69 2.95
CA ARG A 43 2.10 6.28 3.28
C ARG A 43 0.75 5.56 3.45
N THR A 44 -0.16 6.13 4.23
CA THR A 44 -1.50 5.54 4.44
C THR A 44 -2.30 5.51 3.13
N ALA A 45 -2.17 6.55 2.29
CA ALA A 45 -2.84 6.60 0.99
C ALA A 45 -2.46 5.42 0.09
N ILE A 46 -1.22 4.95 0.12
CA ILE A 46 -0.80 3.78 -0.66
C ILE A 46 -1.58 2.52 -0.23
N GLY A 47 -1.68 2.28 1.07
CA GLY A 47 -2.45 1.15 1.61
C GLY A 47 -3.94 1.25 1.26
N ASP A 48 -4.53 2.42 1.49
CA ASP A 48 -5.95 2.66 1.20
C ASP A 48 -6.27 2.60 -0.31
N TRP A 49 -5.33 3.01 -1.16
CA TRP A 49 -5.47 2.90 -2.61
C TRP A 49 -5.47 1.44 -3.08
N LEU A 50 -4.59 0.62 -2.54
CA LEU A 50 -4.46 -0.78 -2.93
C LEU A 50 -5.59 -1.65 -2.35
N TYR A 51 -5.97 -1.43 -1.09
CA TYR A 51 -6.85 -2.34 -0.35
C TYR A 51 -8.23 -1.77 -0.01
N GLY A 52 -8.42 -0.46 -0.19
CA GLY A 52 -9.68 0.21 0.11
C GLY A 52 -9.59 1.16 1.31
N ILE A 53 -10.33 2.27 1.23
CA ILE A 53 -10.39 3.27 2.29
C ILE A 53 -11.25 2.73 3.45
N PRO A 54 -10.74 2.62 4.68
CA PRO A 54 -11.46 2.05 5.81
C PRO A 54 -12.80 2.75 6.09
N ALA A 55 -13.78 2.03 6.64
CA ALA A 55 -15.08 2.58 7.00
C ALA A 55 -14.95 3.81 7.91
N ARG A 56 -14.02 3.76 8.85
CA ARG A 56 -13.64 4.89 9.70
C ARG A 56 -12.19 5.27 9.40
N THR A 57 -11.99 6.52 9.00
CA THR A 57 -10.64 7.06 8.72
C THR A 57 -10.54 8.47 9.33
N PRO A 58 -9.42 8.81 9.96
CA PRO A 58 -9.16 10.18 10.44
C PRO A 58 -8.80 11.13 9.29
N LEU A 59 -8.71 10.64 8.05
CA LEU A 59 -8.23 11.42 6.91
C LEU A 59 -9.36 12.13 6.14
N ALA A 60 -10.57 12.22 6.72
CA ALA A 60 -11.72 12.92 6.17
C ALA A 60 -11.92 14.32 6.74
N PHE A 61 -10.88 14.95 7.29
CA PHE A 61 -11.02 16.24 7.99
C PHE A 61 -11.16 17.45 7.06
N LEU A 62 -10.62 17.40 5.85
CA LEU A 62 -10.74 18.46 4.85
C LEU A 62 -11.85 18.17 3.82
N HIS A 63 -12.05 16.91 3.50
CA HIS A 63 -13.00 16.47 2.50
C HIS A 63 -14.10 15.64 3.15
N PRO A 64 -15.38 15.77 2.71
CA PRO A 64 -16.44 14.87 3.14
C PRO A 64 -16.04 13.41 2.90
N MET A 65 -16.38 12.54 3.85
CA MET A 65 -15.98 11.14 3.79
C MET A 65 -16.38 10.43 2.47
N PRO A 66 -17.58 10.64 1.90
CA PRO A 66 -17.96 10.03 0.63
C PRO A 66 -17.09 10.48 -0.56
N ASP A 67 -16.47 11.65 -0.47
CA ASP A 67 -15.69 12.26 -1.56
C ASP A 67 -14.21 11.83 -1.56
N LEU A 68 -13.79 11.07 -0.54
CA LEU A 68 -12.41 10.61 -0.47
C LEU A 68 -12.07 9.75 -1.69
N ARG A 69 -10.94 10.11 -2.32
CA ARG A 69 -10.48 9.43 -3.53
C ARG A 69 -8.96 9.49 -3.61
N VAL A 70 -8.37 8.32 -3.83
CA VAL A 70 -6.94 8.14 -4.09
C VAL A 70 -6.78 7.40 -5.39
N GLY A 71 -5.89 7.84 -6.25
CA GLY A 71 -5.62 7.19 -7.53
C GLY A 71 -4.14 6.95 -7.76
N GLY A 72 -3.82 6.32 -8.88
CA GLY A 72 -2.43 6.12 -9.25
C GLY A 72 -2.27 5.10 -10.37
N THR A 73 -1.00 4.80 -10.65
CA THR A 73 -0.62 3.85 -11.70
C THR A 73 0.38 2.84 -11.15
N LEU A 74 0.03 1.57 -11.26
CA LEU A 74 0.94 0.45 -11.05
C LEU A 74 1.66 0.11 -12.35
N GLU A 75 2.88 -0.37 -12.23
CA GLU A 75 3.67 -0.86 -13.35
C GLU A 75 4.36 -2.18 -12.98
N ARG A 76 4.41 -3.07 -13.94
CA ARG A 76 5.23 -4.27 -13.93
C ARG A 76 6.17 -4.22 -15.13
N SER A 77 7.47 -4.35 -14.89
CA SER A 77 8.47 -4.42 -15.95
C SER A 77 8.26 -5.66 -16.81
N ALA A 78 8.69 -5.60 -18.05
CA ALA A 78 8.79 -6.79 -18.90
C ALA A 78 9.70 -7.83 -18.24
N SER A 79 9.34 -9.10 -18.37
CA SER A 79 10.11 -10.22 -17.82
C SER A 79 10.05 -11.40 -18.78
N GLY A 80 11.19 -11.83 -19.30
CA GLY A 80 11.23 -12.80 -20.39
C GLY A 80 10.42 -12.32 -21.59
N ASP A 81 9.55 -13.18 -22.14
CA ASP A 81 8.67 -12.85 -23.26
C ASP A 81 7.42 -12.05 -22.87
N ALA A 82 7.17 -11.82 -21.57
CA ALA A 82 6.01 -11.06 -21.12
C ALA A 82 6.26 -9.55 -21.24
N PRO A 83 5.41 -8.80 -21.97
CA PRO A 83 5.53 -7.34 -22.08
C PRO A 83 5.29 -6.66 -20.74
N GLY A 84 5.88 -5.48 -20.57
CA GLY A 84 5.57 -4.61 -19.45
C GLY A 84 4.10 -4.22 -19.43
N GLN A 85 3.53 -4.11 -18.24
CA GLN A 85 2.12 -3.78 -18.04
C GLN A 85 1.98 -2.58 -17.14
N GLN A 86 0.97 -1.77 -17.41
CA GLN A 86 0.56 -0.66 -16.53
C GLN A 86 -0.95 -0.76 -16.26
N MET A 87 -1.34 -0.38 -15.05
CA MET A 87 -2.72 -0.30 -14.63
C MET A 87 -2.95 1.00 -13.87
N ALA A 88 -3.73 1.90 -14.44
CA ALA A 88 -4.18 3.12 -13.78
C ALA A 88 -5.58 2.89 -13.19
N PHE A 89 -5.76 3.24 -11.92
CA PHE A 89 -7.03 3.13 -11.24
C PHE A 89 -7.13 4.08 -10.05
N ASP A 90 -8.36 4.35 -9.66
CA ASP A 90 -8.72 5.12 -8.48
C ASP A 90 -9.46 4.25 -7.48
N ARG A 91 -9.31 4.58 -6.21
CA ARG A 91 -10.07 4.02 -5.10
C ARG A 91 -10.93 5.11 -4.48
N THR A 92 -12.24 4.93 -4.52
CA THR A 92 -13.21 5.82 -3.86
C THR A 92 -13.62 5.25 -2.51
N LYS A 93 -14.12 6.12 -1.63
CA LYS A 93 -14.73 5.69 -0.38
C LYS A 93 -16.08 5.04 -0.63
N GLY A 94 -16.30 3.88 -0.05
CA GLY A 94 -17.57 3.12 -0.18
C GLY A 94 -17.43 1.70 0.32
N ASN A 95 -18.56 0.97 0.29
CA ASN A 95 -18.61 -0.44 0.69
C ASN A 95 -18.62 -1.39 -0.51
N LYS A 96 -18.93 -0.88 -1.71
CA LYS A 96 -19.00 -1.65 -2.96
C LYS A 96 -18.57 -0.75 -4.13
N ASN A 97 -18.06 -1.37 -5.19
CA ASN A 97 -17.71 -0.66 -6.43
C ASN A 97 -16.74 0.50 -6.19
N THR A 98 -15.79 0.31 -5.29
CA THR A 98 -14.85 1.37 -4.89
C THR A 98 -13.66 1.45 -5.81
N LEU A 99 -13.40 0.41 -6.61
CA LEU A 99 -12.34 0.39 -7.60
C LEU A 99 -12.85 0.94 -8.92
N ARG A 100 -12.18 1.97 -9.45
CA ARG A 100 -12.61 2.69 -10.63
C ARG A 100 -11.47 2.94 -11.60
N THR A 101 -11.79 3.09 -12.87
CA THR A 101 -10.87 3.67 -13.85
C THR A 101 -10.70 5.17 -13.59
N PRO A 102 -9.66 5.82 -14.15
CA PRO A 102 -9.56 7.28 -14.11
C PRO A 102 -10.77 8.01 -14.70
N ASP A 103 -11.46 7.40 -15.67
CA ASP A 103 -12.70 7.90 -16.29
C ASP A 103 -13.97 7.55 -15.51
N ASP A 104 -13.81 7.13 -14.25
CA ASP A 104 -14.87 6.81 -13.29
C ASP A 104 -15.72 5.57 -13.62
N ALA A 105 -15.33 4.74 -14.58
CA ALA A 105 -15.98 3.44 -14.79
C ALA A 105 -15.62 2.46 -13.67
N THR A 106 -16.58 1.64 -13.26
CA THR A 106 -16.37 0.64 -12.21
C THR A 106 -15.49 -0.50 -12.70
N LEU A 107 -14.48 -0.85 -11.93
CA LEU A 107 -13.67 -2.04 -12.11
C LEU A 107 -14.12 -3.13 -11.13
N PRO A 108 -14.03 -4.42 -11.50
CA PRO A 108 -14.27 -5.51 -10.57
C PRO A 108 -13.20 -5.51 -9.46
N GLU A 109 -13.59 -5.80 -8.23
CA GLU A 109 -12.66 -5.82 -7.08
C GLU A 109 -11.49 -6.81 -7.28
N GLY A 110 -11.70 -7.89 -8.05
CA GLY A 110 -10.66 -8.84 -8.41
C GLY A 110 -9.62 -8.33 -9.44
N ALA A 111 -9.82 -7.15 -10.04
CA ALA A 111 -8.90 -6.60 -11.05
C ALA A 111 -7.47 -6.37 -10.52
N LEU A 112 -7.31 -6.20 -9.20
CA LEU A 112 -6.00 -6.06 -8.56
C LEU A 112 -5.33 -7.38 -8.20
N GLN A 113 -6.05 -8.50 -8.25
CA GLN A 113 -5.48 -9.79 -7.86
C GLN A 113 -4.23 -10.19 -8.67
N PRO A 114 -4.16 -9.99 -9.99
CA PRO A 114 -2.93 -10.25 -10.74
C PRO A 114 -1.73 -9.42 -10.28
N TRP A 115 -1.98 -8.27 -9.65
CA TRP A 115 -0.95 -7.34 -9.17
C TRP A 115 -0.52 -7.63 -7.75
N LEU A 116 -1.46 -7.92 -6.85
CA LEU A 116 -1.24 -8.10 -5.42
C LEU A 116 -1.04 -9.58 -5.03
N GLY A 117 -1.48 -10.52 -5.88
CA GLY A 117 -1.46 -11.94 -5.55
C GLY A 117 -2.31 -12.25 -4.32
N SER A 118 -1.77 -13.04 -3.42
CA SER A 118 -2.41 -13.39 -2.13
C SER A 118 -2.09 -12.41 -1.00
N LEU A 119 -1.35 -11.32 -1.26
CA LEU A 119 -0.93 -10.37 -0.24
C LEU A 119 -2.14 -9.61 0.32
N GLN A 120 -2.46 -9.85 1.57
CA GLN A 120 -3.55 -9.20 2.29
C GLN A 120 -3.11 -7.84 2.86
N ALA A 121 -4.07 -6.93 3.08
CA ALA A 121 -3.82 -5.60 3.62
C ALA A 121 -3.01 -5.61 4.92
N GLN A 122 -3.31 -6.55 5.82
CA GLN A 122 -2.61 -6.66 7.09
C GLN A 122 -1.13 -7.07 6.90
N ALA A 123 -0.87 -8.04 6.03
CA ALA A 123 0.49 -8.46 5.70
C ALA A 123 1.25 -7.33 4.98
N PHE A 124 0.60 -6.62 4.04
CA PHE A 124 1.18 -5.44 3.39
C PHE A 124 1.60 -4.38 4.41
N ASN A 125 0.73 -4.04 5.34
CA ASN A 125 1.03 -3.03 6.36
C ASN A 125 2.19 -3.44 7.27
N ARG A 126 2.28 -4.72 7.62
CA ARG A 126 3.38 -5.24 8.46
C ARG A 126 4.72 -5.33 7.72
N MET A 127 4.71 -5.63 6.42
CA MET A 127 5.92 -5.90 5.65
C MET A 127 6.44 -4.68 4.87
N TYR A 128 5.54 -3.82 4.39
CA TYR A 128 5.87 -2.77 3.43
C TYR A 128 5.50 -1.36 3.88
N ALA A 129 4.47 -1.20 4.72
CA ALA A 129 4.01 0.11 5.19
C ALA A 129 4.43 0.40 6.64
N LEU A 130 5.69 0.15 6.95
CA LEU A 130 6.25 0.27 8.29
C LEU A 130 6.17 1.71 8.80
N ASP A 131 5.78 1.86 10.06
CA ASP A 131 5.88 3.09 10.83
C ASP A 131 6.53 2.82 12.19
N HIS A 132 6.68 3.86 13.00
CA HIS A 132 7.30 3.72 14.30
C HIS A 132 6.56 2.70 15.18
N THR A 133 5.24 2.74 15.18
CA THR A 133 4.42 1.82 16.00
C THR A 133 4.59 0.38 15.55
N THR A 134 4.46 0.12 14.25
CA THR A 134 4.63 -1.23 13.69
C THR A 134 6.07 -1.76 13.86
N LEU A 135 7.07 -0.89 13.83
CA LEU A 135 8.46 -1.28 14.11
C LEU A 135 8.66 -1.67 15.58
N VAL A 136 8.09 -0.91 16.51
CA VAL A 136 8.15 -1.22 17.96
C VAL A 136 7.39 -2.52 18.26
N GLU A 137 6.17 -2.66 17.75
CA GLU A 137 5.36 -3.86 17.92
C GLU A 137 6.01 -5.09 17.28
N GLY A 138 6.57 -4.94 16.07
CA GLY A 138 7.30 -5.99 15.39
C GLY A 138 8.55 -6.40 16.15
N GLY A 139 9.29 -5.45 16.70
CA GLY A 139 10.45 -5.73 17.57
C GLY A 139 10.05 -6.48 18.83
N ALA A 140 8.97 -6.08 19.49
CA ALA A 140 8.44 -6.79 20.66
C ALA A 140 7.94 -8.20 20.29
N GLY A 141 7.28 -8.36 19.13
CA GLY A 141 6.83 -9.65 18.59
C GLY A 141 7.98 -10.62 18.33
N ILE A 142 9.08 -10.13 17.74
CA ILE A 142 10.30 -10.93 17.53
C ILE A 142 10.91 -11.36 18.86
N LEU A 143 11.01 -10.47 19.84
CA LEU A 143 11.58 -10.78 21.16
C LEU A 143 10.72 -11.77 21.94
N SER A 144 9.40 -11.70 21.79
CA SER A 144 8.48 -12.62 22.47
C SER A 144 8.25 -13.93 21.71
N ALA A 145 8.70 -14.03 20.46
CA ALA A 145 8.37 -15.12 19.53
C ALA A 145 6.86 -15.42 19.45
N SER A 146 6.04 -14.39 19.69
CA SER A 146 4.59 -14.53 19.88
C SER A 146 3.79 -14.45 18.57
N ASP A 147 4.41 -13.99 17.50
CA ASP A 147 3.76 -13.91 16.18
C ASP A 147 4.42 -14.84 15.14
N ASP A 148 3.72 -15.08 14.04
CA ASP A 148 4.19 -15.99 12.98
C ASP A 148 5.48 -15.52 12.32
N ILE A 149 5.72 -14.20 12.25
CA ILE A 149 6.95 -13.63 11.68
C ILE A 149 8.12 -13.83 12.64
N GLY A 150 7.91 -13.60 13.94
CA GLY A 150 8.90 -13.86 14.97
C GLY A 150 9.32 -15.34 14.99
N ARG A 151 8.36 -16.26 14.87
CA ARG A 151 8.63 -17.69 14.77
C ARG A 151 9.40 -18.06 13.50
N MET A 152 9.02 -17.55 12.34
CA MET A 152 9.73 -17.79 11.08
C MET A 152 11.17 -17.27 11.11
N LEU A 153 11.40 -16.07 11.63
CA LEU A 153 12.73 -15.50 11.76
C LEU A 153 13.58 -16.29 12.75
N PHE A 154 13.02 -16.70 13.87
CA PHE A 154 13.69 -17.53 14.86
C PHE A 154 14.05 -18.90 14.28
N GLN A 155 13.12 -19.57 13.57
CA GLN A 155 13.35 -20.84 12.91
C GLN A 155 14.43 -20.75 11.84
N SER A 156 14.40 -19.69 10.99
CA SER A 156 15.40 -19.49 9.95
C SER A 156 16.80 -19.16 10.54
N ALA A 157 16.86 -18.37 11.61
CA ALA A 157 18.11 -18.03 12.28
C ALA A 157 18.71 -19.20 13.07
N ALA A 158 17.87 -20.08 13.62
CA ALA A 158 18.29 -21.25 14.38
C ALA A 158 18.69 -22.45 13.50
N GLY A 159 18.50 -22.38 12.17
CA GLY A 159 18.80 -23.47 11.25
C GLY A 159 18.02 -24.76 11.51
N ILE A 160 16.88 -24.65 12.21
CA ILE A 160 16.06 -25.79 12.63
C ILE A 160 14.90 -25.93 11.65
N GLU A 161 15.14 -26.59 10.50
CA GLU A 161 14.08 -26.90 9.54
C GLU A 161 13.14 -28.05 9.98
N HIS A 162 13.45 -28.79 11.04
CA HIS A 162 12.72 -29.98 11.45
C HIS A 162 12.63 -30.17 12.99
N LEU A 163 11.84 -29.32 13.67
CA LEU A 163 11.32 -29.65 15.01
C LEU A 163 9.84 -29.25 15.10
N GLY A 164 9.01 -30.03 14.42
CA GLY A 164 7.55 -29.86 14.43
C GLY A 164 6.86 -31.14 13.95
N GLU A 165 7.14 -32.28 14.58
CA GLU A 165 6.26 -33.43 14.64
C GLU A 165 5.81 -33.66 16.08
#